data_becb0f9a7ce82b8cbf354c66f4c0c96c
#
_entry.id   becb0f9a7ce82b8cbf354c66f4c0c96c
#
_cell.length_a   1.000
_cell.length_b   1.000
_cell.length_c   1.000
_cell.angle_alpha   90.00
_cell.angle_beta   90.00
_cell.angle_gamma   90.00
#
_symmetry.space_group_name_H-M   'P 1'
#
loop_
_entity.id
_entity.type
_entity.pdbx_description
1 polymer ?
#
loop_
_entity_poly.entity_id
_entity_poly.type
_entity_poly.pdbx_seq_one_letter_code
_entity_poly.pdbx_strand_id
1 'polypeptide(L)'
;GERMRSLSDVNLSFSGLTVGANGLDANALAASTWYSVWVIWNDSEKAGLLSLSATSPTMPPGYTDKARVGWIRTDSTANRFPWRFNQTDCFIEVDKAAGSNLAVLPAMASGSTGGVAVSVSVSSFVPPTASHIKCVAFADSAANNAVGVFPSTSYSLVSDYSFGSGPNSGGVFRSSI
;
A
#
# COMPACT_ATOMS: atom_id res chain seq x y z
N GLY A 1 -5.43 -0.52 -26.58
CA GLY A 1 -6.58 -0.18 -25.76
C GLY A 1 -6.71 1.34 -25.67
N GLU A 2 -7.89 1.88 -25.91
CA GLU A 2 -8.12 3.31 -25.75
C GLU A 2 -7.96 3.71 -24.29
N ARG A 3 -7.23 4.80 -24.06
CA ARG A 3 -7.14 5.39 -22.72
C ARG A 3 -8.40 6.23 -22.51
N MET A 4 -9.25 5.79 -21.63
CA MET A 4 -10.39 6.60 -21.20
C MET A 4 -9.90 7.76 -20.33
N ARG A 5 -10.33 8.96 -20.66
CA ARG A 5 -10.02 10.18 -19.95
C ARG A 5 -11.33 10.83 -19.51
N SER A 6 -11.50 11.03 -18.20
CA SER A 6 -12.57 11.90 -17.74
C SER A 6 -12.25 13.35 -18.12
N LEU A 7 -13.25 14.06 -18.63
CA LEU A 7 -13.14 15.50 -18.96
C LEU A 7 -13.40 16.39 -17.73
N SER A 8 -13.80 15.80 -16.63
CA SER A 8 -14.04 16.49 -15.35
C SER A 8 -13.59 15.63 -14.18
N ASP A 9 -13.37 16.25 -13.04
CA ASP A 9 -13.11 15.56 -11.80
C ASP A 9 -14.25 14.60 -11.45
N VAL A 10 -13.88 13.42 -10.97
CA VAL A 10 -14.84 12.40 -10.52
C VAL A 10 -14.72 12.33 -9.00
N ASN A 11 -15.78 12.74 -8.32
CA ASN A 11 -15.89 12.62 -6.87
C ASN A 11 -16.86 11.50 -6.54
N LEU A 12 -16.38 10.47 -5.87
CA LEU A 12 -17.14 9.28 -5.53
C LEU A 12 -17.05 9.01 -4.03
N SER A 13 -18.16 8.59 -3.45
CA SER A 13 -18.21 8.12 -2.07
C SER A 13 -18.34 6.61 -2.02
N PHE A 14 -17.72 5.98 -1.05
CA PHE A 14 -17.77 4.54 -0.84
C PHE A 14 -18.38 4.21 0.52
N SER A 15 -19.21 3.18 0.55
CA SER A 15 -19.64 2.55 1.80
C SER A 15 -19.01 1.18 1.95
N GLY A 16 -18.23 0.99 2.99
CA GLY A 16 -17.69 -0.33 3.34
C GLY A 16 -18.70 -1.33 3.90
N LEU A 17 -19.96 -0.91 4.02
CA LEU A 17 -21.06 -1.71 4.59
C LEU A 17 -22.01 -2.28 3.53
N THR A 18 -21.89 -1.84 2.29
CA THR A 18 -22.80 -2.24 1.20
C THR A 18 -22.06 -3.00 0.12
N VAL A 19 -22.72 -3.96 -0.48
CA VAL A 19 -22.27 -4.66 -1.69
C VAL A 19 -22.94 -4.02 -2.90
N GLY A 20 -22.18 -3.77 -3.96
CA GLY A 20 -22.64 -3.15 -5.18
C GLY A 20 -22.01 -1.79 -5.46
N ALA A 21 -22.65 -1.01 -6.30
CA ALA A 21 -22.18 0.33 -6.68
C ALA A 21 -21.98 1.24 -5.45
N ASN A 22 -20.88 1.97 -5.43
CA ASN A 22 -20.40 2.77 -4.30
C ASN A 22 -20.14 1.96 -3.01
N GLY A 23 -19.82 0.69 -3.16
CA GLY A 23 -19.50 -0.22 -2.05
C GLY A 23 -18.43 -1.25 -2.43
N LEU A 24 -18.60 -2.46 -1.92
CA LEU A 24 -17.74 -3.60 -2.24
C LEU A 24 -18.33 -4.41 -3.41
N ASP A 25 -17.45 -5.04 -4.16
CA ASP A 25 -17.87 -5.97 -5.23
C ASP A 25 -18.43 -7.28 -4.68
N ALA A 26 -17.98 -7.69 -3.50
CA ALA A 26 -18.45 -8.87 -2.78
C ALA A 26 -18.05 -8.80 -1.31
N ASN A 27 -18.73 -9.59 -0.47
CA ASN A 27 -18.42 -9.79 0.95
C ASN A 27 -18.53 -8.53 1.83
N ALA A 28 -17.95 -8.62 3.02
CA ALA A 28 -17.83 -7.52 3.96
C ALA A 28 -16.38 -6.99 3.99
N LEU A 29 -16.23 -5.74 4.34
CA LEU A 29 -14.93 -5.13 4.52
C LEU A 29 -14.14 -5.85 5.62
N ALA A 30 -12.93 -6.27 5.33
CA ALA A 30 -12.03 -6.95 6.27
C ALA A 30 -10.97 -5.99 6.82
N ALA A 31 -10.51 -6.24 8.04
CA ALA A 31 -9.42 -5.49 8.65
C ALA A 31 -8.06 -5.85 8.00
N SER A 32 -7.11 -4.94 8.07
CA SER A 32 -5.73 -5.13 7.59
C SER A 32 -5.63 -5.63 6.14
N THR A 33 -6.56 -5.22 5.28
CA THR A 33 -6.75 -5.78 3.94
C THR A 33 -6.59 -4.71 2.86
N TRP A 34 -5.93 -5.07 1.78
CA TRP A 34 -5.82 -4.24 0.57
C TRP A 34 -7.04 -4.41 -0.32
N TYR A 35 -7.62 -3.29 -0.73
CA TYR A 35 -8.70 -3.23 -1.72
C TYR A 35 -8.28 -2.38 -2.89
N SER A 36 -8.47 -2.89 -4.09
CA SER A 36 -8.37 -2.10 -5.32
C SER A 36 -9.57 -1.16 -5.42
N VAL A 37 -9.29 0.05 -5.84
CA VAL A 37 -10.30 1.10 -6.03
C VAL A 37 -10.59 1.21 -7.52
N TRP A 38 -11.85 1.07 -7.87
CA TRP A 38 -12.33 1.14 -9.24
C TRP A 38 -13.32 2.29 -9.42
N VAL A 39 -13.24 2.91 -10.55
CA VAL A 39 -14.36 3.66 -11.14
C VAL A 39 -15.04 2.73 -12.11
N ILE A 40 -16.34 2.56 -11.91
CA ILE A 40 -17.19 1.76 -12.78
C ILE A 40 -18.23 2.69 -13.42
N TRP A 41 -18.63 2.40 -14.64
CA TRP A 41 -19.61 3.24 -15.34
C TRP A 41 -20.42 2.42 -16.35
N ASN A 42 -21.50 3.04 -16.78
CA ASN A 42 -22.29 2.71 -17.94
C ASN A 42 -22.55 4.01 -18.72
N ASP A 43 -23.43 3.97 -19.70
CA ASP A 43 -23.74 5.15 -20.52
C ASP A 43 -24.35 6.33 -19.73
N SER A 44 -24.85 6.10 -18.53
CA SER A 44 -25.60 7.08 -17.75
C SER A 44 -24.97 7.45 -16.42
N GLU A 45 -24.27 6.50 -15.77
CA GLU A 45 -23.86 6.63 -14.37
C GLU A 45 -22.39 6.25 -14.17
N LYS A 46 -21.80 6.88 -13.15
CA LYS A 46 -20.48 6.51 -12.62
C LYS A 46 -20.62 6.17 -11.14
N ALA A 47 -19.91 5.15 -10.71
CA ALA A 47 -19.86 4.76 -9.30
C ALA A 47 -18.46 4.29 -8.91
N GLY A 48 -18.20 4.23 -7.61
CA GLY A 48 -17.01 3.60 -7.07
C GLY A 48 -17.26 2.13 -6.78
N LEU A 49 -16.17 1.33 -6.78
CA LEU A 49 -16.22 -0.06 -6.35
C LEU A 49 -14.91 -0.45 -5.67
N LEU A 50 -15.01 -1.13 -4.54
CA LEU A 50 -13.87 -1.72 -3.85
C LEU A 50 -13.85 -3.22 -4.09
N SER A 51 -12.68 -3.77 -4.41
CA SER A 51 -12.53 -5.19 -4.69
C SER A 51 -11.23 -5.75 -4.12
N LEU A 52 -11.25 -7.01 -3.76
CA LEU A 52 -10.03 -7.79 -3.47
C LEU A 52 -9.28 -8.16 -4.76
N SER A 53 -9.95 -8.15 -5.90
CA SER A 53 -9.34 -8.47 -7.19
C SER A 53 -8.55 -7.30 -7.76
N ALA A 54 -7.30 -7.54 -8.14
CA ALA A 54 -6.46 -6.55 -8.81
C ALA A 54 -6.86 -6.27 -10.27
N THR A 55 -7.61 -7.16 -10.91
CA THR A 55 -7.83 -7.12 -12.35
C THR A 55 -9.29 -7.34 -12.76
N SER A 56 -10.06 -8.09 -11.98
CA SER A 56 -11.42 -8.52 -12.35
C SER A 56 -12.38 -8.42 -11.17
N PRO A 57 -12.83 -7.21 -10.79
CA PRO A 57 -13.86 -7.05 -9.78
C PRO A 57 -15.18 -7.64 -10.27
N THR A 58 -16.02 -8.10 -9.34
CA THR A 58 -17.40 -8.49 -9.64
C THR A 58 -18.20 -7.23 -9.89
N MET A 59 -18.65 -7.07 -11.13
CA MET A 59 -19.37 -5.87 -11.54
C MET A 59 -20.80 -5.89 -11.02
N PRO A 60 -21.27 -4.81 -10.39
CA PRO A 60 -22.69 -4.67 -10.06
C PRO A 60 -23.57 -4.65 -11.34
N PRO A 61 -24.83 -5.12 -11.25
CA PRO A 61 -25.74 -5.09 -12.39
C PRO A 61 -25.86 -3.69 -13.01
N GLY A 62 -25.86 -3.62 -14.33
CA GLY A 62 -26.02 -2.36 -15.09
C GLY A 62 -24.72 -1.60 -15.36
N TYR A 63 -23.59 -2.00 -14.79
CA TYR A 63 -22.27 -1.41 -15.08
C TYR A 63 -21.50 -2.31 -16.05
N THR A 64 -20.98 -1.72 -17.11
CA THR A 64 -20.30 -2.43 -18.20
C THR A 64 -18.80 -2.17 -18.24
N ASP A 65 -18.39 -1.00 -17.82
CA ASP A 65 -17.03 -0.51 -17.94
C ASP A 65 -16.39 -0.27 -16.57
N LYS A 66 -15.07 -0.40 -16.52
CA LYS A 66 -14.31 -0.23 -15.29
C LYS A 66 -12.88 0.24 -15.53
N ALA A 67 -12.36 1.04 -14.61
CA ALA A 67 -10.95 1.39 -14.55
C ALA A 67 -10.47 1.33 -13.10
N ARG A 68 -9.37 0.63 -12.86
CA ARG A 68 -8.72 0.69 -11.54
C ARG A 68 -7.95 1.99 -11.43
N VAL A 69 -8.22 2.74 -10.36
CA VAL A 69 -7.62 4.05 -10.12
C VAL A 69 -6.65 4.06 -8.93
N GLY A 70 -6.67 3.03 -8.10
CA GLY A 70 -5.78 2.99 -6.96
C GLY A 70 -5.98 1.79 -6.04
N TRP A 71 -5.44 1.92 -4.85
CA TRP A 71 -5.54 0.96 -3.76
C TRP A 71 -5.76 1.67 -2.44
N ILE A 72 -6.53 1.07 -1.57
CA ILE A 72 -6.64 1.44 -0.16
C ILE A 72 -6.30 0.24 0.71
N ARG A 73 -5.82 0.51 1.92
CA ARG A 73 -5.65 -0.52 2.95
C ARG A 73 -6.45 -0.15 4.17
N THR A 74 -7.20 -1.11 4.69
CA THR A 74 -7.92 -0.96 5.95
C THR A 74 -6.96 -1.12 7.14
N ASP A 75 -7.27 -0.45 8.24
CA ASP A 75 -6.56 -0.63 9.50
C ASP A 75 -6.91 -1.97 10.17
N SER A 76 -6.31 -2.21 11.32
CA SER A 76 -6.54 -3.43 12.11
C SER A 76 -7.73 -3.32 13.07
N THR A 77 -8.43 -2.19 13.09
CA THR A 77 -9.54 -1.95 14.01
C THR A 77 -10.81 -2.67 13.57
N ALA A 78 -11.76 -2.82 14.47
CA ALA A 78 -13.08 -3.37 14.16
C ALA A 78 -13.86 -2.52 13.13
N ASN A 79 -13.61 -1.22 13.09
CA ASN A 79 -14.25 -0.30 12.16
C ASN A 79 -13.64 -0.34 10.75
N ARG A 80 -12.44 -0.91 10.59
CA ARG A 80 -11.78 -1.12 9.30
C ARG A 80 -11.63 0.16 8.49
N PHE A 81 -11.23 1.27 9.13
CA PHE A 81 -10.99 2.53 8.44
C PHE A 81 -9.85 2.40 7.44
N PRO A 82 -9.96 3.01 6.26
CA PRO A 82 -8.82 3.07 5.34
C PRO A 82 -7.67 3.86 5.96
N TRP A 83 -6.45 3.43 5.73
CA TRP A 83 -5.29 4.24 6.05
C TRP A 83 -5.36 5.55 5.26
N ARG A 84 -5.04 6.63 5.92
CA ARG A 84 -4.90 7.90 5.24
C ARG A 84 -3.60 7.91 4.45
N PHE A 85 -3.70 8.28 3.19
CA PHE A 85 -2.56 8.33 2.28
C PHE A 85 -2.78 9.39 1.20
N ASN A 86 -1.68 9.80 0.57
CA ASN A 86 -1.70 10.57 -0.65
C ASN A 86 -1.29 9.67 -1.81
N GLN A 87 -2.06 9.70 -2.88
CA GLN A 87 -1.70 9.03 -4.12
C GLN A 87 -1.42 10.07 -5.20
N THR A 88 -0.21 9.99 -5.78
CA THR A 88 0.19 10.80 -6.93
C THR A 88 0.68 9.83 -8.01
N ASP A 89 -0.04 9.77 -9.10
CA ASP A 89 0.16 8.79 -10.17
C ASP A 89 0.21 7.35 -9.63
N CYS A 90 1.37 6.72 -9.69
CA CYS A 90 1.60 5.35 -9.20
C CYS A 90 2.24 5.28 -7.80
N PHE A 91 2.43 6.41 -7.13
CA PHE A 91 2.98 6.44 -5.79
C PHE A 91 1.87 6.58 -4.74
N ILE A 92 1.95 5.73 -3.72
CA ILE A 92 1.12 5.83 -2.52
C ILE A 92 2.05 6.13 -1.35
N GLU A 93 1.81 7.24 -0.67
CA GLU A 93 2.52 7.64 0.53
C GLU A 93 1.56 7.66 1.71
N VAL A 94 1.84 6.82 2.71
CA VAL A 94 1.01 6.72 3.91
C VAL A 94 1.22 7.96 4.77
N ASP A 95 0.13 8.62 5.12
CA ASP A 95 0.14 9.83 5.92
C ASP A 95 0.19 9.49 7.42
N LYS A 96 1.20 10.03 8.08
CA LYS A 96 1.38 9.99 9.54
C LYS A 96 0.98 11.29 10.23
N ALA A 97 0.54 12.30 9.47
CA ALA A 97 0.21 13.61 10.00
C ALA A 97 -0.92 13.59 11.02
N ALA A 98 -1.11 14.71 11.72
CA ALA A 98 -2.22 14.90 12.66
C ALA A 98 -3.57 14.61 11.96
N GLY A 99 -4.38 13.76 12.57
CA GLY A 99 -5.63 13.27 11.99
C GLY A 99 -5.51 12.01 11.12
N SER A 100 -4.30 11.46 10.95
CA SER A 100 -4.07 10.12 10.41
C SER A 100 -4.52 9.06 11.43
N ASN A 101 -4.95 7.90 10.94
CA ASN A 101 -5.23 6.74 11.79
C ASN A 101 -3.97 5.90 12.09
N LEU A 102 -2.79 6.40 11.70
CA LEU A 102 -1.51 5.79 12.02
C LEU A 102 -0.74 6.68 13.02
N ALA A 103 -0.59 6.20 14.24
CA ALA A 103 0.23 6.87 15.25
C ALA A 103 1.72 6.84 14.89
N VAL A 104 2.17 5.76 14.27
CA VAL A 104 3.53 5.53 13.77
C VAL A 104 3.49 4.82 12.43
N LEU A 105 4.52 4.97 11.61
CA LEU A 105 4.64 4.17 10.39
C LEU A 105 4.73 2.67 10.74
N PRO A 106 4.10 1.80 9.95
CA PRO A 106 4.16 0.36 10.19
C PRO A 106 5.59 -0.16 10.15
N ALA A 107 5.99 -0.92 11.16
CA ALA A 107 7.27 -1.59 11.17
C ALA A 107 7.19 -2.89 10.36
N MET A 108 8.03 -3.03 9.34
CA MET A 108 8.11 -4.24 8.51
C MET A 108 8.89 -5.35 9.22
N ALA A 109 9.96 -4.99 9.89
CA ALA A 109 10.79 -5.90 10.67
C ALA A 109 11.49 -5.14 11.79
N SER A 110 11.86 -5.85 12.84
CA SER A 110 12.69 -5.36 13.93
C SER A 110 13.52 -6.53 14.48
N GLY A 111 14.63 -6.22 15.14
CA GLY A 111 15.51 -7.19 15.77
C GLY A 111 16.94 -7.14 15.25
N SER A 112 17.72 -8.17 15.56
CA SER A 112 19.10 -8.34 15.12
C SER A 112 19.25 -9.69 14.43
N THR A 113 19.88 -9.70 13.27
CA THR A 113 20.13 -10.92 12.49
C THR A 113 21.60 -11.39 12.57
N GLY A 114 22.44 -10.72 13.37
CA GLY A 114 23.86 -11.04 13.45
C GLY A 114 24.62 -10.89 12.13
N GLY A 115 24.15 -10.03 11.23
CA GLY A 115 24.78 -9.82 9.92
C GLY A 115 24.28 -10.78 8.82
N VAL A 116 23.33 -11.65 9.12
CA VAL A 116 22.72 -12.55 8.12
C VAL A 116 21.51 -11.87 7.51
N ALA A 117 21.40 -11.89 6.18
CA ALA A 117 20.24 -11.39 5.48
C ALA A 117 19.00 -12.25 5.76
N VAL A 118 17.89 -11.60 6.13
CA VAL A 118 16.61 -12.26 6.43
C VAL A 118 15.55 -11.70 5.49
N SER A 119 14.78 -12.59 4.86
CA SER A 119 13.65 -12.18 4.04
C SER A 119 12.56 -11.52 4.86
N VAL A 120 12.08 -10.37 4.41
CA VAL A 120 10.98 -9.63 5.02
C VAL A 120 9.83 -9.54 4.03
N SER A 121 8.65 -10.05 4.42
CA SER A 121 7.46 -9.94 3.57
C SER A 121 6.97 -8.50 3.51
N VAL A 122 6.75 -8.02 2.30
CA VAL A 122 6.22 -6.67 2.03
C VAL A 122 4.70 -6.65 1.80
N SER A 123 4.06 -7.80 1.70
CA SER A 123 2.66 -7.95 1.28
C SER A 123 1.65 -7.19 2.16
N SER A 124 1.98 -6.99 3.44
CA SER A 124 1.15 -6.21 4.36
C SER A 124 1.34 -4.69 4.23
N PHE A 125 2.36 -4.24 3.51
CA PHE A 125 2.77 -2.83 3.49
C PHE A 125 2.58 -2.15 2.15
N VAL A 126 2.50 -2.93 1.09
CA VAL A 126 2.30 -2.44 -0.28
C VAL A 126 1.17 -3.18 -0.97
N PRO A 127 0.48 -2.52 -1.91
CA PRO A 127 -0.57 -3.17 -2.69
C PRO A 127 -0.02 -4.33 -3.52
N PRO A 128 -0.86 -5.34 -3.87
CA PRO A 128 -0.43 -6.52 -4.60
C PRO A 128 0.20 -6.27 -5.99
N THR A 129 0.00 -5.08 -6.54
CA THR A 129 0.57 -4.68 -7.85
C THR A 129 1.72 -3.70 -7.72
N ALA A 130 2.22 -3.46 -6.52
CA ALA A 130 3.39 -2.61 -6.33
C ALA A 130 4.63 -3.29 -6.91
N SER A 131 5.47 -2.51 -7.56
CA SER A 131 6.77 -2.95 -8.07
C SER A 131 7.94 -2.37 -7.28
N HIS A 132 7.66 -1.39 -6.44
CA HIS A 132 8.68 -0.72 -5.63
C HIS A 132 8.12 -0.37 -4.25
N ILE A 133 9.01 -0.35 -3.28
CA ILE A 133 8.72 0.13 -1.93
C ILE A 133 9.77 1.19 -1.54
N LYS A 134 9.31 2.24 -0.86
CA LYS A 134 10.16 3.21 -0.18
C LYS A 134 10.07 2.98 1.31
N CYS A 135 11.19 2.71 1.95
CA CYS A 135 11.26 2.41 3.38
C CYS A 135 12.28 3.28 4.09
N VAL A 136 12.16 3.35 5.39
CA VAL A 136 13.19 3.87 6.29
C VAL A 136 13.77 2.68 7.05
N ALA A 137 15.07 2.52 6.97
CA ALA A 137 15.81 1.60 7.84
C ALA A 137 16.50 2.40 8.94
N PHE A 138 16.48 1.89 10.14
CA PHE A 138 17.01 2.56 11.30
C PHE A 138 17.72 1.55 12.21
N ALA A 139 18.92 1.86 12.64
CA ALA A 139 19.66 1.10 13.65
C ALA A 139 19.80 1.96 14.89
N ASP A 140 19.23 1.51 15.99
CA ASP A 140 19.35 2.13 17.32
C ASP A 140 20.22 1.25 18.19
N SER A 141 21.48 1.64 18.36
CA SER A 141 22.43 0.93 19.21
C SER A 141 23.55 1.84 19.66
N ALA A 142 23.99 1.66 20.89
CA ALA A 142 25.20 2.29 21.41
C ALA A 142 26.51 1.73 20.78
N ALA A 143 26.41 0.60 20.06
CA ALA A 143 27.52 -0.01 19.33
C ALA A 143 27.45 0.38 17.83
N ASN A 144 28.58 0.25 17.14
CA ASN A 144 28.65 0.45 15.68
C ASN A 144 27.87 -0.66 14.93
N ASN A 145 26.57 -0.49 14.81
CA ASN A 145 25.74 -1.41 14.06
C ASN A 145 25.43 -0.84 12.67
N ALA A 146 25.47 -1.70 11.69
CA ALA A 146 25.03 -1.39 10.33
C ALA A 146 23.64 -1.99 10.09
N VAL A 147 22.81 -1.27 9.36
CA VAL A 147 21.58 -1.80 8.81
C VAL A 147 21.70 -1.82 7.29
N GLY A 148 21.37 -2.93 6.69
CA GLY A 148 21.34 -3.09 5.24
C GLY A 148 19.96 -3.56 4.81
N VAL A 149 19.53 -3.12 3.64
CA VAL A 149 18.31 -3.57 2.99
C VAL A 149 18.63 -3.92 1.55
N PHE A 150 18.24 -5.10 1.13
CA PHE A 150 18.62 -5.68 -0.15
C PHE A 150 17.41 -6.19 -0.89
N PRO A 151 17.41 -6.15 -2.23
CA PRO A 151 16.30 -6.70 -3.02
C PRO A 151 16.24 -8.24 -2.98
N SER A 152 17.29 -8.91 -2.55
CA SER A 152 17.29 -10.35 -2.36
C SER A 152 18.30 -10.80 -1.31
N THR A 153 18.18 -12.01 -0.80
CA THR A 153 19.10 -12.62 0.16
C THR A 153 20.49 -12.98 -0.44
N SER A 154 20.64 -12.81 -1.75
CA SER A 154 21.93 -13.04 -2.44
C SER A 154 22.94 -11.91 -2.22
N TYR A 155 22.51 -10.78 -1.67
CA TYR A 155 23.38 -9.65 -1.33
C TYR A 155 23.93 -9.82 0.09
N SER A 156 25.15 -9.33 0.34
CA SER A 156 25.77 -9.32 1.67
C SER A 156 26.00 -7.90 2.17
N LEU A 157 26.02 -7.73 3.48
CA LEU A 157 26.25 -6.44 4.15
C LEU A 157 27.60 -5.75 3.81
N VAL A 158 28.51 -6.43 3.12
CA VAL A 158 29.90 -6.01 3.06
C VAL A 158 30.21 -5.09 1.89
N SER A 159 29.38 -4.93 0.89
CA SER A 159 29.79 -4.17 -0.29
C SER A 159 28.83 -3.13 -0.84
N ASP A 160 27.52 -3.25 -0.72
CA ASP A 160 26.69 -2.49 -1.62
C ASP A 160 25.70 -1.49 -1.01
N TYR A 161 25.19 -1.69 0.19
CA TYR A 161 24.19 -0.79 0.80
C TYR A 161 24.24 -0.81 2.34
N SER A 162 25.30 -0.37 2.96
CA SER A 162 25.29 -0.11 4.39
C SER A 162 24.90 1.34 4.67
N PHE A 163 23.86 1.52 5.47
CA PHE A 163 23.51 2.84 5.99
C PHE A 163 24.22 3.04 7.31
N GLY A 164 25.24 3.85 7.34
CA GLY A 164 25.91 4.39 8.52
C GLY A 164 26.34 3.38 9.58
N SER A 165 27.51 3.57 10.13
CA SER A 165 27.97 2.94 11.36
C SER A 165 27.94 3.97 12.48
N GLY A 166 27.15 3.74 13.53
CA GLY A 166 27.07 4.63 14.67
C GLY A 166 25.71 4.58 15.38
N PRO A 167 25.62 5.16 16.58
CA PRO A 167 24.34 5.29 17.25
C PRO A 167 23.36 6.11 16.40
N ASN A 168 22.12 5.64 16.28
CA ASN A 168 21.05 6.26 15.49
C ASN A 168 21.34 6.38 13.98
N SER A 169 21.96 5.39 13.38
CA SER A 169 22.20 5.35 11.95
C SER A 169 20.95 4.88 11.20
N GLY A 170 20.59 5.58 10.15
CA GLY A 170 19.44 5.20 9.34
C GLY A 170 19.43 5.88 7.98
N GLY A 171 18.61 5.39 7.09
CA GLY A 171 18.48 5.92 5.75
C GLY A 171 17.12 5.61 5.12
N VAL A 172 16.80 6.39 4.10
CA VAL A 172 15.65 6.15 3.23
C VAL A 172 16.15 5.42 1.98
N PHE A 173 15.49 4.36 1.62
CA PHE A 173 15.85 3.60 0.42
C PHE A 173 14.60 3.25 -0.40
N ARG A 174 14.83 2.98 -1.68
CA ARG A 174 13.85 2.37 -2.58
C ARG A 174 14.36 1.01 -3.01
N SER A 175 13.48 0.04 -3.03
CA SER A 175 13.76 -1.28 -3.57
C SER A 175 12.67 -1.71 -4.53
N SER A 176 13.04 -2.44 -5.58
CA SER A 176 12.11 -3.28 -6.35
C SER A 176 11.65 -4.46 -5.48
N ILE A 177 10.45 -4.92 -5.71
CA ILE A 177 9.82 -6.03 -4.99
C ILE A 177 9.20 -7.00 -5.97
#